data_af2cf13b8b83decd9895dc8953cba3f1
#
_entry.id   af2cf13b8b83decd9895dc8953cba3f1
#
_cell.length_a   1.000
_cell.length_b   1.000
_cell.length_c   1.000
_cell.angle_alpha   90.00
_cell.angle_beta   90.00
_cell.angle_gamma   90.00
#
_symmetry.space_group_name_H-M   'P 1'
#
loop_
_entity.id
_entity.type
_entity.pdbx_description
1 polymer ?
#
loop_
_entity_poly.entity_id
_entity_poly.type
_entity_poly.pdbx_seq_one_letter_code
_entity_poly.pdbx_strand_id
1 'polypeptide(L)'
;RQMTLYPKLIMDALAKVRYPGTGKDLVTMGMVEDNIRIDGNKVSFSLLFEKPNDPFIKSVVKAAETAILTYIGEEVEIKGNITVEAKQAARPEPDKLLPEVKNIIAVSSGKGGVGKSTVAANLAVALALQGYKVGLLDADIFGPSQPKMFNVEEARPYMVEVGNRELIEPAANYGVKLLSIGFFVNKEDAVLWRGAMASNALKQLIGDANWGDLDYFLIDLPPGTSDIHLTMVQTLAITGAIVVSTPQEVALADARKGISMFMGEKINVPVLG
;
A
#
# COMPACT_ATOMS: atom_id res chain seq x y z
N ARG A 1 9.07 -36.95 -39.80
CA ARG A 1 8.16 -35.79 -39.68
C ARG A 1 8.60 -35.02 -38.47
N GLN A 2 9.11 -33.82 -38.68
CA GLN A 2 9.43 -32.92 -37.59
C GLN A 2 8.11 -32.57 -36.88
N MET A 3 8.01 -32.88 -35.57
CA MET A 3 6.84 -32.57 -34.77
C MET A 3 6.85 -31.07 -34.49
N THR A 4 5.77 -30.37 -34.83
CA THR A 4 5.67 -28.92 -34.54
C THR A 4 5.23 -28.77 -33.10
N LEU A 5 6.13 -28.24 -32.26
CA LEU A 5 5.83 -27.91 -30.87
C LEU A 5 5.05 -26.59 -30.78
N TYR A 6 4.07 -26.53 -29.89
CA TYR A 6 3.30 -25.30 -29.60
C TYR A 6 2.86 -25.28 -28.13
N PRO A 7 2.59 -24.11 -27.53
CA PRO A 7 2.37 -24.00 -26.10
C PRO A 7 1.25 -24.88 -25.54
N LYS A 8 0.15 -25.07 -26.28
CA LYS A 8 -0.95 -25.92 -25.84
C LYS A 8 -0.54 -27.39 -25.66
N LEU A 9 0.34 -27.89 -26.51
CA LEU A 9 0.85 -29.27 -26.42
C LEU A 9 1.65 -29.44 -25.11
N ILE A 10 2.44 -28.45 -24.73
CA ILE A 10 3.17 -28.44 -23.47
C ILE A 10 2.19 -28.42 -22.29
N MET A 11 1.18 -27.55 -22.32
CA MET A 11 0.14 -27.47 -21.29
C MET A 11 -0.63 -28.79 -21.13
N ASP A 12 -0.97 -29.44 -22.22
CA ASP A 12 -1.69 -30.73 -22.20
C ASP A 12 -0.84 -31.85 -21.57
N ALA A 13 0.48 -31.83 -21.78
CA ALA A 13 1.41 -32.77 -21.13
C ALA A 13 1.51 -32.45 -19.61
N LEU A 14 1.59 -31.17 -19.22
CA LEU A 14 1.68 -30.75 -17.83
C LEU A 14 0.37 -30.98 -17.06
N ALA A 15 -0.78 -30.99 -17.72
CA ALA A 15 -2.06 -31.38 -17.13
C ALA A 15 -2.11 -32.88 -16.70
N LYS A 16 -1.13 -33.67 -17.09
CA LYS A 16 -0.98 -35.08 -16.64
C LYS A 16 -0.19 -35.18 -15.33
N VAL A 17 0.51 -34.13 -14.92
CA VAL A 17 1.33 -34.10 -13.72
C VAL A 17 0.49 -33.63 -12.53
N ARG A 18 0.43 -34.44 -11.48
CA ARG A 18 -0.31 -34.11 -10.27
C ARG A 18 0.62 -33.63 -9.16
N TYR A 19 0.20 -32.57 -8.50
CA TYR A 19 0.93 -32.05 -7.34
C TYR A 19 0.70 -32.99 -6.14
N PRO A 20 1.77 -33.45 -5.45
CA PRO A 20 1.64 -34.29 -4.27
C PRO A 20 0.85 -33.61 -3.17
N GLY A 21 -0.07 -34.33 -2.55
CA GLY A 21 -0.88 -33.83 -1.44
C GLY A 21 -2.24 -33.25 -1.83
N THR A 22 -2.39 -32.63 -3.01
CA THR A 22 -3.70 -32.11 -3.48
C THR A 22 -4.37 -33.00 -4.50
N GLY A 23 -3.60 -33.81 -5.23
CA GLY A 23 -4.09 -34.63 -6.34
C GLY A 23 -4.57 -33.84 -7.57
N LYS A 24 -4.47 -32.52 -7.55
CA LYS A 24 -4.78 -31.65 -8.68
C LYS A 24 -3.58 -31.54 -9.61
N ASP A 25 -3.84 -31.36 -10.90
CA ASP A 25 -2.77 -31.17 -11.88
C ASP A 25 -2.17 -29.76 -11.82
N LEU A 26 -0.96 -29.61 -12.35
CA LEU A 26 -0.20 -28.35 -12.28
C LEU A 26 -0.88 -27.21 -13.02
N VAL A 27 -1.62 -27.48 -14.09
CA VAL A 27 -2.31 -26.47 -14.90
C VAL A 27 -3.54 -25.95 -14.13
N THR A 28 -4.35 -26.85 -13.60
CA THR A 28 -5.53 -26.49 -12.77
C THR A 28 -5.13 -25.72 -11.52
N MET A 29 -3.97 -26.00 -10.94
CA MET A 29 -3.43 -25.28 -9.79
C MET A 29 -2.83 -23.91 -10.15
N GLY A 30 -2.74 -23.56 -11.43
CA GLY A 30 -2.12 -22.31 -11.86
C GLY A 30 -0.61 -22.24 -11.61
N MET A 31 0.06 -23.39 -11.55
CA MET A 31 1.50 -23.45 -11.30
C MET A 31 2.35 -23.24 -12.56
N VAL A 32 1.76 -23.34 -13.74
CA VAL A 32 2.48 -23.13 -15.02
C VAL A 32 2.34 -21.68 -15.42
N GLU A 33 3.46 -20.96 -15.46
CA GLU A 33 3.49 -19.55 -15.86
C GLU A 33 3.26 -19.39 -17.38
N ASP A 34 2.68 -18.26 -17.77
CA ASP A 34 2.40 -17.92 -19.18
C ASP A 34 3.66 -17.42 -19.90
N ASN A 35 4.78 -18.10 -19.69
CA ASN A 35 6.08 -17.78 -20.28
C ASN A 35 6.71 -18.95 -21.03
N ILE A 36 5.88 -19.84 -21.58
CA ILE A 36 6.36 -20.97 -22.37
C ILE A 36 7.05 -20.47 -23.63
N ARG A 37 8.33 -20.80 -23.78
CA ARG A 37 9.14 -20.47 -24.95
C ARG A 37 9.54 -21.76 -25.65
N ILE A 38 9.41 -21.76 -26.96
CA ILE A 38 9.75 -22.88 -27.83
C ILE A 38 10.70 -22.36 -28.92
N ASP A 39 11.89 -22.93 -28.98
CA ASP A 39 12.91 -22.67 -29.99
C ASP A 39 13.41 -23.99 -30.58
N GLY A 40 12.86 -24.33 -31.74
CA GLY A 40 13.06 -25.66 -32.32
C GLY A 40 12.52 -26.77 -31.41
N ASN A 41 13.41 -27.63 -30.92
CA ASN A 41 13.07 -28.68 -29.96
C ASN A 41 13.28 -28.26 -28.50
N LYS A 42 13.84 -27.09 -28.27
CA LYS A 42 14.09 -26.57 -26.92
C LYS A 42 12.85 -25.92 -26.36
N VAL A 43 12.42 -26.36 -25.18
CA VAL A 43 11.27 -25.81 -24.45
C VAL A 43 11.74 -25.30 -23.11
N SER A 44 11.28 -24.13 -22.73
CA SER A 44 11.52 -23.52 -21.41
C SER A 44 10.27 -22.84 -20.89
N PHE A 45 10.06 -22.91 -19.60
CA PHE A 45 8.97 -22.23 -18.88
C PHE A 45 9.27 -22.20 -17.39
N SER A 46 8.42 -21.49 -16.62
CA SER A 46 8.53 -21.40 -15.18
C SER A 46 7.38 -22.13 -14.49
N LEU A 47 7.67 -22.76 -13.35
CA LEU A 47 6.70 -23.32 -12.42
C LEU A 47 6.66 -22.44 -11.16
N LEU A 48 5.46 -21.99 -10.79
CA LEU A 48 5.20 -21.16 -9.63
C LEU A 48 4.73 -22.01 -8.44
N PHE A 49 5.53 -22.03 -7.37
CA PHE A 49 5.21 -22.71 -6.12
C PHE A 49 4.67 -21.72 -5.09
N GLU A 50 3.84 -22.19 -4.16
CA GLU A 50 3.30 -21.35 -3.07
C GLU A 50 4.39 -20.87 -2.10
N LYS A 51 5.43 -21.68 -1.88
CA LYS A 51 6.53 -21.41 -0.96
C LYS A 51 7.89 -21.69 -1.59
N PRO A 52 8.92 -20.87 -1.30
CA PRO A 52 10.27 -21.06 -1.84
C PRO A 52 10.95 -22.33 -1.33
N ASN A 53 10.51 -22.87 -0.21
CA ASN A 53 11.04 -24.08 0.44
C ASN A 53 10.06 -25.27 0.35
N ASP A 54 9.22 -25.31 -0.68
CA ASP A 54 8.30 -26.44 -0.90
C ASP A 54 9.10 -27.75 -1.05
N PRO A 55 8.81 -28.78 -0.25
CA PRO A 55 9.56 -30.04 -0.29
C PRO A 55 9.40 -30.81 -1.58
N PHE A 56 8.38 -30.50 -2.39
CA PHE A 56 8.06 -31.18 -3.62
C PHE A 56 8.66 -30.55 -4.89
N ILE A 57 9.40 -29.43 -4.78
CA ILE A 57 9.98 -28.73 -5.93
C ILE A 57 10.72 -29.69 -6.85
N LYS A 58 11.69 -30.44 -6.33
CA LYS A 58 12.50 -31.35 -7.13
C LYS A 58 11.68 -32.47 -7.81
N SER A 59 10.74 -33.04 -7.09
CA SER A 59 9.89 -34.11 -7.59
C SER A 59 8.90 -33.63 -8.65
N VAL A 60 8.33 -32.44 -8.47
CA VAL A 60 7.40 -31.82 -9.43
C VAL A 60 8.12 -31.42 -10.72
N VAL A 61 9.30 -30.79 -10.61
CA VAL A 61 10.11 -30.43 -11.77
C VAL A 61 10.47 -31.68 -12.57
N LYS A 62 10.94 -32.75 -11.92
CA LYS A 62 11.27 -34.01 -12.56
C LYS A 62 10.05 -34.69 -13.21
N ALA A 63 8.90 -34.64 -12.55
CA ALA A 63 7.66 -35.17 -13.10
C ALA A 63 7.19 -34.39 -14.34
N ALA A 64 7.35 -33.06 -14.31
CA ALA A 64 7.05 -32.21 -15.47
C ALA A 64 7.96 -32.50 -16.66
N GLU A 65 9.26 -32.64 -16.45
CA GLU A 65 10.22 -33.02 -17.47
C GLU A 65 9.87 -34.40 -18.06
N THR A 66 9.60 -35.37 -17.20
CA THR A 66 9.22 -36.73 -17.61
C THR A 66 7.92 -36.74 -18.42
N ALA A 67 6.92 -35.95 -18.00
CA ALA A 67 5.65 -35.89 -18.73
C ALA A 67 5.82 -35.30 -20.14
N ILE A 68 6.63 -34.27 -20.28
CA ILE A 68 6.93 -33.69 -21.61
C ILE A 68 7.62 -34.70 -22.51
N LEU A 69 8.64 -35.41 -22.01
CA LEU A 69 9.34 -36.42 -22.78
C LEU A 69 8.45 -37.63 -23.13
N THR A 70 7.57 -38.03 -22.22
CA THR A 70 6.70 -39.19 -22.42
C THR A 70 5.54 -38.90 -23.37
N TYR A 71 4.89 -37.75 -23.25
CA TYR A 71 3.67 -37.42 -24.00
C TYR A 71 3.91 -36.64 -25.28
N ILE A 72 5.08 -36.02 -25.43
CA ILE A 72 5.42 -35.22 -26.60
C ILE A 72 6.50 -35.92 -27.42
N GLY A 73 7.65 -36.24 -26.84
CA GLY A 73 8.74 -36.93 -27.51
C GLY A 73 10.08 -36.78 -26.79
N GLU A 74 10.93 -37.81 -26.93
CA GLU A 74 12.24 -37.83 -26.29
C GLU A 74 13.23 -36.82 -26.89
N GLU A 75 12.94 -36.33 -28.10
CA GLU A 75 13.73 -35.31 -28.79
C GLU A 75 13.56 -33.89 -28.23
N VAL A 76 12.61 -33.67 -27.29
CA VAL A 76 12.37 -32.37 -26.70
C VAL A 76 13.45 -32.06 -25.67
N GLU A 77 14.11 -30.94 -25.84
CA GLU A 77 15.12 -30.44 -24.90
C GLU A 77 14.45 -29.66 -23.77
N ILE A 78 14.06 -30.37 -22.70
CA ILE A 78 13.37 -29.78 -21.54
C ILE A 78 14.20 -29.86 -20.27
N LYS A 79 15.11 -30.82 -20.12
CA LYS A 79 15.89 -31.02 -18.89
C LYS A 79 16.72 -29.79 -18.54
N GLY A 80 16.53 -29.29 -17.34
CA GLY A 80 17.21 -28.08 -16.83
C GLY A 80 16.64 -26.76 -17.37
N ASN A 81 15.60 -26.77 -18.16
CA ASN A 81 14.98 -25.59 -18.78
C ASN A 81 13.70 -25.13 -18.04
N ILE A 82 13.35 -25.79 -16.93
CA ILE A 82 12.22 -25.39 -16.09
C ILE A 82 12.78 -24.49 -14.96
N THR A 83 12.36 -23.23 -14.96
CA THR A 83 12.70 -22.28 -13.89
C THR A 83 11.69 -22.44 -12.75
N VAL A 84 12.19 -22.45 -11.52
CA VAL A 84 11.35 -22.50 -10.32
C VAL A 84 11.19 -21.08 -9.77
N GLU A 85 9.95 -20.65 -9.68
CA GLU A 85 9.57 -19.42 -9.01
C GLU A 85 8.68 -19.75 -7.81
N ALA A 86 8.77 -18.97 -6.76
CA ALA A 86 7.86 -19.06 -5.63
C ALA A 86 7.05 -17.79 -5.53
N LYS A 87 5.77 -17.94 -5.21
CA LYS A 87 5.00 -16.78 -4.78
C LYS A 87 5.77 -16.18 -3.61
N GLN A 88 6.20 -14.93 -3.75
CA GLN A 88 6.70 -14.22 -2.58
C GLN A 88 5.59 -14.34 -1.55
N ALA A 89 5.91 -14.93 -0.40
CA ALA A 89 5.02 -14.85 0.74
C ALA A 89 4.64 -13.38 0.83
N ALA A 90 3.36 -13.09 0.69
CA ALA A 90 2.87 -11.76 0.96
C ALA A 90 3.51 -11.43 2.31
N ARG A 91 4.43 -10.45 2.35
CA ARG A 91 4.92 -9.96 3.64
C ARG A 91 3.64 -9.69 4.39
N PRO A 92 3.45 -10.26 5.61
CA PRO A 92 2.27 -9.91 6.37
C PRO A 92 2.18 -8.40 6.30
N GLU A 93 1.09 -7.88 5.77
CA GLU A 93 0.90 -6.44 5.73
C GLU A 93 1.13 -5.99 7.16
N PRO A 94 2.04 -5.04 7.41
CA PRO A 94 2.25 -4.56 8.76
C PRO A 94 0.89 -4.18 9.31
N ASP A 95 0.57 -4.63 10.51
CA ASP A 95 -0.70 -4.35 11.15
C ASP A 95 -1.01 -2.86 10.97
N LYS A 96 -2.11 -2.57 10.32
CA LYS A 96 -2.51 -1.17 10.06
C LYS A 96 -2.74 -0.49 11.40
N LEU A 97 -2.27 0.75 11.52
CA LEU A 97 -2.54 1.58 12.69
C LEU A 97 -4.01 2.04 12.67
N LEU A 98 -4.55 2.32 13.83
CA LEU A 98 -5.95 2.73 14.04
C LEU A 98 -6.98 1.77 13.39
N PRO A 99 -6.89 0.46 13.65
CA PRO A 99 -7.73 -0.53 12.98
C PRO A 99 -9.22 -0.39 13.30
N GLU A 100 -9.57 0.24 14.43
CA GLU A 100 -10.96 0.47 14.86
C GLU A 100 -11.59 1.69 14.18
N VAL A 101 -10.82 2.57 13.57
CA VAL A 101 -11.34 3.77 12.89
C VAL A 101 -11.88 3.38 11.52
N LYS A 102 -13.19 3.54 11.33
CA LYS A 102 -13.88 3.12 10.11
C LYS A 102 -13.62 4.04 8.92
N ASN A 103 -13.46 5.32 9.18
CA ASN A 103 -13.33 6.34 8.15
C ASN A 103 -12.01 7.09 8.31
N ILE A 104 -11.05 6.74 7.48
CA ILE A 104 -9.74 7.42 7.41
C ILE A 104 -9.66 8.11 6.05
N ILE A 105 -9.62 9.43 6.06
CA ILE A 105 -9.68 10.25 4.85
C ILE A 105 -8.40 11.05 4.71
N ALA A 106 -7.72 10.87 3.58
CA ALA A 106 -6.57 11.68 3.21
C ALA A 106 -7.01 12.92 2.42
N VAL A 107 -6.51 14.08 2.82
CA VAL A 107 -6.70 15.33 2.08
C VAL A 107 -5.37 15.72 1.45
N SER A 108 -5.35 15.76 0.14
CA SER A 108 -4.16 15.94 -0.69
C SER A 108 -4.35 17.09 -1.67
N SER A 109 -3.25 17.55 -2.24
CA SER A 109 -3.25 18.50 -3.36
C SER A 109 -2.06 18.26 -4.26
N GLY A 110 -2.18 18.59 -5.54
CA GLY A 110 -1.07 18.52 -6.48
C GLY A 110 0.00 19.56 -6.22
N LYS A 111 -0.37 20.75 -5.75
CA LYS A 111 0.56 21.82 -5.40
C LYS A 111 0.11 22.57 -4.14
N GLY A 112 1.03 23.36 -3.58
CA GLY A 112 0.75 24.23 -2.43
C GLY A 112 -0.13 25.42 -2.76
N GLY A 113 -0.77 26.00 -1.75
CA GLY A 113 -1.52 27.24 -1.86
C GLY A 113 -2.90 27.14 -2.53
N VAL A 114 -3.45 25.93 -2.68
CA VAL A 114 -4.77 25.69 -3.30
C VAL A 114 -5.94 25.63 -2.31
N GLY A 115 -5.66 25.73 -1.00
CA GLY A 115 -6.69 25.66 0.04
C GLY A 115 -6.86 24.28 0.67
N LYS A 116 -5.94 23.35 0.45
CA LYS A 116 -5.96 21.97 1.00
C LYS A 116 -6.19 21.96 2.52
N SER A 117 -5.36 22.65 3.28
CA SER A 117 -5.45 22.67 4.75
C SER A 117 -6.73 23.33 5.26
N THR A 118 -7.25 24.33 4.54
CA THR A 118 -8.55 24.94 4.83
C THR A 118 -9.69 23.94 4.63
N VAL A 119 -9.65 23.16 3.56
CA VAL A 119 -10.64 22.09 3.31
C VAL A 119 -10.58 21.05 4.43
N ALA A 120 -9.38 20.59 4.79
CA ALA A 120 -9.20 19.61 5.86
C ALA A 120 -9.74 20.11 7.20
N ALA A 121 -9.40 21.35 7.59
CA ALA A 121 -9.88 21.97 8.83
C ALA A 121 -11.40 22.10 8.87
N ASN A 122 -12.00 22.63 7.82
CA ASN A 122 -13.45 22.84 7.76
C ASN A 122 -14.21 21.50 7.72
N LEU A 123 -13.69 20.50 7.02
CA LEU A 123 -14.29 19.17 6.99
C LEU A 123 -14.27 18.54 8.39
N ALA A 124 -13.15 18.63 9.10
CA ALA A 124 -13.02 18.12 10.46
C ALA A 124 -14.03 18.78 11.42
N VAL A 125 -14.12 20.09 11.39
CA VAL A 125 -15.06 20.84 12.24
C VAL A 125 -16.51 20.55 11.85
N ALA A 126 -16.82 20.47 10.57
CA ALA A 126 -18.17 20.14 10.10
C ALA A 126 -18.63 18.76 10.58
N LEU A 127 -17.76 17.77 10.53
CA LEU A 127 -18.04 16.42 11.06
C LEU A 127 -18.23 16.45 12.59
N ALA A 128 -17.39 17.19 13.31
CA ALA A 128 -17.53 17.34 14.75
C ALA A 128 -18.86 18.03 15.15
N LEU A 129 -19.28 19.03 14.39
CA LEU A 129 -20.57 19.70 14.60
C LEU A 129 -21.77 18.77 14.37
N GLN A 130 -21.61 17.73 13.57
CA GLN A 130 -22.63 16.69 13.39
C GLN A 130 -22.61 15.62 14.50
N GLY A 131 -21.76 15.75 15.49
CA GLY A 131 -21.66 14.84 16.62
C GLY A 131 -20.67 13.69 16.44
N TYR A 132 -19.92 13.65 15.35
CA TYR A 132 -18.88 12.64 15.16
C TYR A 132 -17.62 12.93 15.98
N LYS A 133 -16.95 11.88 16.41
CA LYS A 133 -15.64 11.94 17.04
C LYS A 133 -14.56 12.01 15.97
N VAL A 134 -13.85 13.13 15.90
CA VAL A 134 -12.93 13.46 14.81
C VAL A 134 -11.52 13.67 15.32
N GLY A 135 -10.56 12.99 14.68
CA GLY A 135 -9.13 13.29 14.80
C GLY A 135 -8.60 13.89 13.51
N LEU A 136 -7.67 14.81 13.62
CA LEU A 136 -6.96 15.43 12.51
C LEU A 136 -5.46 15.35 12.72
N LEU A 137 -4.74 14.79 11.77
CA LEU A 137 -3.29 14.80 11.71
C LEU A 137 -2.82 15.79 10.65
N ASP A 138 -2.04 16.78 11.06
CA ASP A 138 -1.31 17.67 10.16
C ASP A 138 0.05 17.06 9.84
N ALA A 139 0.17 16.48 8.65
CA ALA A 139 1.37 15.81 8.16
C ALA A 139 2.22 16.70 7.24
N ASP A 140 1.88 17.97 7.09
CA ASP A 140 2.62 18.92 6.25
C ASP A 140 3.80 19.53 7.01
N ILE A 141 4.97 18.92 6.91
CA ILE A 141 6.19 19.33 7.62
C ILE A 141 6.64 20.73 7.22
N PHE A 142 6.51 21.08 5.95
CA PHE A 142 7.03 22.34 5.41
C PHE A 142 6.06 23.51 5.58
N GLY A 143 4.80 23.24 5.82
CA GLY A 143 3.76 24.24 6.00
C GLY A 143 2.70 23.82 7.01
N PRO A 144 3.10 23.45 8.27
CA PRO A 144 2.12 23.03 9.26
C PRO A 144 1.22 24.19 9.63
N SER A 145 -0.03 24.15 9.19
CA SER A 145 -0.99 25.25 9.32
C SER A 145 -2.16 24.97 10.24
N GLN A 146 -2.42 23.71 10.56
CA GLN A 146 -3.56 23.32 11.38
C GLN A 146 -3.52 23.88 12.80
N PRO A 147 -2.38 23.96 13.51
CA PRO A 147 -2.33 24.57 14.82
C PRO A 147 -2.85 26.01 14.84
N LYS A 148 -2.53 26.78 13.81
CA LYS A 148 -3.02 28.16 13.64
C LYS A 148 -4.53 28.19 13.36
N MET A 149 -4.99 27.35 12.44
CA MET A 149 -6.41 27.28 12.06
C MET A 149 -7.30 26.88 13.25
N PHE A 150 -6.78 26.06 14.17
CA PHE A 150 -7.48 25.60 15.35
C PHE A 150 -7.22 26.44 16.61
N ASN A 151 -6.49 27.54 16.49
CA ASN A 151 -6.10 28.40 17.64
C ASN A 151 -5.38 27.63 18.76
N VAL A 152 -4.51 26.71 18.40
CA VAL A 152 -3.72 25.89 19.32
C VAL A 152 -2.21 25.97 19.02
N GLU A 153 -1.73 27.08 18.47
CA GLU A 153 -0.32 27.26 18.11
C GLU A 153 0.62 27.10 19.31
N GLU A 154 0.17 27.56 20.48
CA GLU A 154 0.93 27.50 21.72
C GLU A 154 0.77 26.16 22.46
N ALA A 155 -0.02 25.25 21.91
CA ALA A 155 -0.18 23.91 22.51
C ALA A 155 1.15 23.16 22.52
N ARG A 156 1.40 22.51 23.65
CA ARG A 156 2.55 21.61 23.81
C ARG A 156 1.99 20.27 24.26
N PRO A 157 1.74 19.37 23.29
CA PRO A 157 1.24 18.04 23.61
C PRO A 157 2.12 17.36 24.65
N TYR A 158 1.50 16.70 25.60
CA TYR A 158 2.16 16.04 26.71
C TYR A 158 1.79 14.56 26.78
N MET A 159 2.57 13.79 27.55
CA MET A 159 2.32 12.37 27.74
C MET A 159 1.28 12.16 28.84
N VAL A 160 0.36 11.23 28.59
CA VAL A 160 -0.65 10.77 29.55
C VAL A 160 -0.57 9.26 29.69
N GLU A 161 -0.86 8.75 30.87
CA GLU A 161 -1.00 7.32 31.11
C GLU A 161 -2.43 6.88 30.77
N VAL A 162 -2.54 5.91 29.86
CA VAL A 162 -3.80 5.28 29.50
C VAL A 162 -3.61 3.76 29.63
N GLY A 163 -4.19 3.18 30.67
CA GLY A 163 -3.91 1.79 31.03
C GLY A 163 -2.44 1.60 31.39
N ASN A 164 -1.73 0.74 30.67
CA ASN A 164 -0.29 0.46 30.88
C ASN A 164 0.61 1.15 29.84
N ARG A 165 0.09 2.15 29.11
CA ARG A 165 0.81 2.84 28.05
C ARG A 165 0.87 4.34 28.33
N GLU A 166 2.03 4.92 28.01
CA GLU A 166 2.15 6.36 27.86
C GLU A 166 1.80 6.78 26.44
N LEU A 167 0.85 7.67 26.30
CA LEU A 167 0.38 8.18 25.02
C LEU A 167 0.50 9.69 24.94
N ILE A 168 0.67 10.22 23.73
CA ILE A 168 0.67 11.65 23.47
C ILE A 168 -0.78 12.14 23.51
N GLU A 169 -1.09 13.11 24.38
CA GLU A 169 -2.41 13.74 24.41
C GLU A 169 -2.53 14.77 23.29
N PRO A 170 -3.45 14.58 22.33
CA PRO A 170 -3.69 15.56 21.28
C PRO A 170 -4.19 16.89 21.82
N ALA A 171 -3.84 17.99 21.16
CA ALA A 171 -4.54 19.24 21.35
C ALA A 171 -6.01 19.09 20.91
N ALA A 172 -6.91 19.81 21.52
CA ALA A 172 -8.33 19.75 21.18
C ALA A 172 -8.93 21.16 21.11
N ASN A 173 -9.64 21.42 20.04
CA ASN A 173 -10.49 22.60 19.89
C ASN A 173 -11.59 22.31 18.85
N TYR A 174 -12.68 23.04 18.91
CA TYR A 174 -13.84 22.91 18.03
C TYR A 174 -14.37 21.45 17.89
N GLY A 175 -14.21 20.66 18.93
CA GLY A 175 -14.62 19.25 18.94
C GLY A 175 -13.71 18.30 18.17
N VAL A 176 -12.53 18.75 17.74
CA VAL A 176 -11.54 17.97 16.98
C VAL A 176 -10.30 17.76 17.82
N LYS A 177 -9.80 16.52 17.84
CA LYS A 177 -8.48 16.19 18.38
C LYS A 177 -7.43 16.41 17.29
N LEU A 178 -6.42 17.20 17.57
CA LEU A 178 -5.40 17.61 16.61
C LEU A 178 -4.00 17.23 17.09
N LEU A 179 -3.25 16.57 16.23
CA LEU A 179 -1.79 16.54 16.30
C LEU A 179 -1.20 17.10 15.01
N SER A 180 -0.15 17.88 15.14
CA SER A 180 0.62 18.42 14.02
C SER A 180 2.07 18.07 14.19
N ILE A 181 2.71 17.72 13.09
CA ILE A 181 4.17 17.59 13.06
C ILE A 181 4.84 18.91 13.49
N GLY A 182 4.17 20.03 13.26
CA GLY A 182 4.64 21.36 13.66
C GLY A 182 4.73 21.59 15.18
N PHE A 183 4.09 20.75 16.01
CA PHE A 183 4.27 20.80 17.45
C PHE A 183 5.63 20.28 17.92
N PHE A 184 6.28 19.46 17.09
CA PHE A 184 7.49 18.72 17.44
C PHE A 184 8.71 19.13 16.64
N VAL A 185 8.53 19.83 15.52
CA VAL A 185 9.59 20.23 14.60
C VAL A 185 9.57 21.73 14.40
N ASN A 186 10.69 22.39 14.69
CA ASN A 186 10.86 23.80 14.38
C ASN A 186 11.02 24.01 12.86
N LYS A 187 10.59 25.15 12.35
CA LYS A 187 10.68 25.49 10.92
C LYS A 187 12.12 25.39 10.38
N GLU A 188 13.10 25.72 11.21
CA GLU A 188 14.52 25.68 10.86
C GLU A 188 15.03 24.23 10.72
N ASP A 189 14.50 23.31 11.52
CA ASP A 189 14.89 21.90 11.52
C ASP A 189 14.12 21.09 10.47
N ALA A 190 13.01 21.60 9.95
CA ALA A 190 12.16 20.91 8.98
C ALA A 190 12.91 20.49 7.71
N VAL A 191 13.93 21.25 7.31
CA VAL A 191 14.78 20.93 6.16
C VAL A 191 15.60 19.65 6.38
N LEU A 192 15.91 19.32 7.62
CA LEU A 192 16.64 18.11 8.00
C LEU A 192 15.73 16.88 8.08
N TRP A 193 14.44 17.09 8.24
CA TRP A 193 13.43 16.04 8.37
C TRP A 193 12.98 15.55 6.98
N ARG A 194 13.81 14.71 6.37
CA ARG A 194 13.53 14.14 5.06
C ARG A 194 13.26 12.64 5.16
N GLY A 195 12.39 12.14 4.26
CA GLY A 195 12.17 10.72 4.05
C GLY A 195 11.77 9.97 5.32
N ALA A 196 12.59 9.01 5.71
CA ALA A 196 12.30 8.08 6.79
C ALA A 196 12.09 8.73 8.16
N MET A 197 12.75 9.86 8.47
CA MET A 197 12.58 10.54 9.77
C MET A 197 11.17 11.11 9.91
N ALA A 198 10.70 11.80 8.88
CA ALA A 198 9.35 12.36 8.85
C ALA A 198 8.29 11.26 8.91
N SER A 199 8.46 10.22 8.13
CA SER A 199 7.56 9.08 8.09
C SER A 199 7.47 8.37 9.44
N ASN A 200 8.59 8.14 10.11
CA ASN A 200 8.63 7.52 11.44
C ASN A 200 7.97 8.39 12.51
N ALA A 201 8.23 9.70 12.50
CA ALA A 201 7.58 10.63 13.42
C ALA A 201 6.06 10.64 13.25
N LEU A 202 5.58 10.67 12.01
CA LEU A 202 4.14 10.61 11.73
C LEU A 202 3.51 9.29 12.18
N LYS A 203 4.20 8.16 12.00
CA LYS A 203 3.75 6.86 12.51
C LYS A 203 3.59 6.88 14.03
N GLN A 204 4.52 7.52 14.76
CA GLN A 204 4.41 7.69 16.21
C GLN A 204 3.24 8.58 16.60
N LEU A 205 3.03 9.70 15.92
CA LEU A 205 1.88 10.58 16.17
C LEU A 205 0.54 9.87 15.91
N ILE A 206 0.50 8.91 15.03
CA ILE A 206 -0.68 8.10 14.78
C ILE A 206 -0.85 7.00 15.83
N GLY A 207 0.20 6.21 16.06
CA GLY A 207 0.14 4.99 16.87
C GLY A 207 0.27 5.20 18.37
N ASP A 208 0.99 6.23 18.80
CA ASP A 208 1.31 6.51 20.19
C ASP A 208 0.56 7.72 20.76
N ALA A 209 -0.52 8.13 20.12
CA ALA A 209 -1.39 9.21 20.59
C ALA A 209 -2.69 8.69 21.18
N ASN A 210 -3.21 9.44 22.15
CA ASN A 210 -4.49 9.16 22.79
C ASN A 210 -5.66 9.70 21.95
N TRP A 211 -5.88 9.11 20.78
CA TRP A 211 -7.01 9.47 19.93
C TRP A 211 -8.35 9.03 20.51
N GLY A 212 -8.37 7.95 21.29
CA GLY A 212 -9.61 7.32 21.76
C GLY A 212 -10.42 6.75 20.62
N ASP A 213 -11.71 6.60 20.83
CA ASP A 213 -12.63 6.17 19.79
C ASP A 213 -12.88 7.30 18.80
N LEU A 214 -12.59 7.06 17.53
CA LEU A 214 -12.84 8.01 16.45
C LEU A 214 -13.82 7.43 15.44
N ASP A 215 -14.74 8.28 14.97
CA ASP A 215 -15.57 7.99 13.80
C ASP A 215 -14.85 8.33 12.50
N TYR A 216 -14.07 9.42 12.53
CA TYR A 216 -13.29 9.93 11.40
C TYR A 216 -11.88 10.28 11.83
N PHE A 217 -10.92 9.90 11.02
CA PHE A 217 -9.54 10.36 11.12
C PHE A 217 -9.14 11.00 9.80
N LEU A 218 -8.84 12.28 9.82
CA LEU A 218 -8.44 13.07 8.67
C LEU A 218 -6.94 13.30 8.67
N ILE A 219 -6.32 13.24 7.50
CA ILE A 219 -4.89 13.47 7.33
C ILE A 219 -4.71 14.62 6.35
N ASP A 220 -4.15 15.73 6.82
CA ASP A 220 -3.73 16.85 5.98
C ASP A 220 -2.31 16.55 5.45
N LEU A 221 -2.25 16.03 4.23
CA LEU A 221 -1.00 15.63 3.59
C LEU A 221 -0.21 16.83 3.07
N PRO A 222 1.13 16.73 2.96
CA PRO A 222 1.91 17.74 2.24
C PRO A 222 1.48 17.82 0.78
N PRO A 223 1.70 18.96 0.11
CA PRO A 223 1.38 19.10 -1.31
C PRO A 223 2.25 18.18 -2.17
N GLY A 224 1.74 17.80 -3.32
CA GLY A 224 2.41 16.91 -4.27
C GLY A 224 2.25 15.43 -3.93
N THR A 225 3.20 14.65 -4.39
CA THR A 225 3.32 13.21 -4.13
C THR A 225 4.70 12.93 -3.55
N SER A 226 4.78 12.43 -2.33
CA SER A 226 6.03 12.20 -1.61
C SER A 226 6.03 10.85 -0.91
N ASP A 227 7.16 10.49 -0.31
CA ASP A 227 7.28 9.29 0.51
C ASP A 227 6.29 9.28 1.68
N ILE A 228 5.87 10.45 2.17
CA ILE A 228 4.86 10.59 3.22
C ILE A 228 3.52 10.02 2.75
N HIS A 229 3.11 10.32 1.52
CA HIS A 229 1.87 9.78 0.93
C HIS A 229 1.89 8.25 0.90
N LEU A 230 2.98 7.65 0.40
CA LEU A 230 3.15 6.20 0.38
C LEU A 230 3.16 5.61 1.79
N THR A 231 3.85 6.25 2.72
CA THR A 231 3.88 5.81 4.12
C THR A 231 2.49 5.80 4.74
N MET A 232 1.68 6.83 4.50
CA MET A 232 0.32 6.89 5.04
C MET A 232 -0.57 5.78 4.47
N VAL A 233 -0.55 5.55 3.16
CA VAL A 233 -1.36 4.48 2.55
C VAL A 233 -0.89 3.07 2.93
N GLN A 234 0.38 2.89 3.29
CA GLN A 234 0.91 1.62 3.78
C GLN A 234 0.61 1.40 5.26
N THR A 235 0.56 2.48 6.04
CA THR A 235 0.43 2.43 7.51
C THR A 235 -1.03 2.43 7.97
N LEU A 236 -1.92 3.07 7.22
CA LEU A 236 -3.33 3.24 7.53
C LEU A 236 -4.22 2.61 6.47
N ALA A 237 -5.36 2.06 6.90
CA ALA A 237 -6.41 1.62 6.01
C ALA A 237 -7.25 2.82 5.53
N ILE A 238 -6.67 3.65 4.65
CA ILE A 238 -7.32 4.85 4.13
C ILE A 238 -8.55 4.44 3.33
N THR A 239 -9.71 4.96 3.71
CA THR A 239 -11.00 4.61 3.10
C THR A 239 -11.42 5.56 1.99
N GLY A 240 -10.80 6.72 1.90
CA GLY A 240 -11.05 7.67 0.84
C GLY A 240 -10.03 8.79 0.80
N ALA A 241 -9.90 9.43 -0.34
CA ALA A 241 -9.06 10.59 -0.55
C ALA A 241 -9.84 11.76 -1.14
N ILE A 242 -9.48 12.97 -0.73
CA ILE A 242 -9.96 14.23 -1.30
C ILE A 242 -8.76 14.94 -1.90
N VAL A 243 -8.87 15.36 -3.15
CA VAL A 243 -7.80 16.06 -3.87
C VAL A 243 -8.25 17.49 -4.16
N VAL A 244 -7.61 18.44 -3.49
CA VAL A 244 -7.94 19.86 -3.63
C VAL A 244 -7.10 20.48 -4.73
N SER A 245 -7.75 21.23 -5.61
CA SER A 245 -7.12 21.91 -6.73
C SER A 245 -7.79 23.25 -7.00
N THR A 246 -7.10 24.09 -7.76
CA THR A 246 -7.68 25.27 -8.43
C THR A 246 -7.91 24.94 -9.90
N PRO A 247 -8.73 25.73 -10.63
CA PRO A 247 -9.12 25.40 -12.01
C PRO A 247 -8.04 25.67 -13.07
N GLN A 248 -6.87 26.18 -12.67
CA GLN A 248 -5.77 26.39 -13.64
C GLN A 248 -5.20 25.06 -14.12
N GLU A 249 -4.86 24.96 -15.39
CA GLU A 249 -4.38 23.73 -16.02
C GLU A 249 -3.15 23.12 -15.33
N VAL A 250 -2.21 23.93 -14.88
CA VAL A 250 -1.02 23.46 -14.15
C VAL A 250 -1.42 22.79 -12.85
N ALA A 251 -2.36 23.37 -12.09
CA ALA A 251 -2.86 22.78 -10.84
C ALA A 251 -3.63 21.48 -11.10
N LEU A 252 -4.43 21.45 -12.16
CA LEU A 252 -5.18 20.27 -12.56
C LEU A 252 -4.26 19.12 -13.02
N ALA A 253 -3.18 19.43 -13.73
CA ALA A 253 -2.18 18.43 -14.12
C ALA A 253 -1.54 17.77 -12.89
N ASP A 254 -1.18 18.53 -11.88
CA ASP A 254 -0.62 18.02 -10.63
C ASP A 254 -1.67 17.25 -9.81
N ALA A 255 -2.92 17.73 -9.78
CA ALA A 255 -4.02 17.01 -9.12
C ALA A 255 -4.27 15.63 -9.75
N ARG A 256 -4.20 15.53 -11.08
CA ARG A 256 -4.33 14.24 -11.79
C ARG A 256 -3.26 13.24 -11.39
N LYS A 257 -2.03 13.68 -11.14
CA LYS A 257 -0.95 12.82 -10.61
C LYS A 257 -1.32 12.27 -9.22
N GLY A 258 -1.85 13.12 -8.34
CA GLY A 258 -2.31 12.70 -7.01
C GLY A 258 -3.47 11.69 -7.09
N ILE A 259 -4.44 11.93 -7.95
CA ILE A 259 -5.56 11.00 -8.19
C ILE A 259 -5.04 9.65 -8.69
N SER A 260 -4.14 9.67 -9.68
CA SER A 260 -3.54 8.44 -10.22
C SER A 260 -2.77 7.65 -9.16
N MET A 261 -2.10 8.33 -8.24
CA MET A 261 -1.39 7.68 -7.12
C MET A 261 -2.37 6.93 -6.22
N PHE A 262 -3.47 7.57 -5.79
CA PHE A 262 -4.46 6.93 -4.92
C PHE A 262 -5.21 5.79 -5.58
N MET A 263 -5.57 5.94 -6.85
CA MET A 263 -6.35 4.95 -7.61
C MET A 263 -5.49 3.85 -8.24
N GLY A 264 -4.16 3.91 -8.12
CA GLY A 264 -3.26 2.89 -8.65
C GLY A 264 -3.54 1.49 -8.08
N GLU A 265 -3.30 0.45 -8.88
CA GLU A 265 -3.64 -0.95 -8.55
C GLU A 265 -3.09 -1.43 -7.20
N LYS A 266 -1.93 -0.93 -6.80
CA LYS A 266 -1.28 -1.32 -5.53
C LYS A 266 -1.84 -0.58 -4.31
N ILE A 267 -2.45 0.59 -4.49
CA ILE A 267 -2.94 1.46 -3.42
C ILE A 267 -4.45 1.35 -3.32
N ASN A 268 -5.14 1.49 -4.44
CA ASN A 268 -6.60 1.33 -4.60
C ASN A 268 -7.43 2.08 -3.55
N VAL A 269 -7.12 3.36 -3.34
CA VAL A 269 -7.88 4.25 -2.47
C VAL A 269 -8.88 5.04 -3.33
N PRO A 270 -10.18 4.97 -3.05
CA PRO A 270 -11.17 5.73 -3.82
C PRO A 270 -11.01 7.24 -3.60
N VAL A 271 -11.07 8.02 -4.67
CA VAL A 271 -11.11 9.48 -4.61
C VAL A 271 -12.57 9.91 -4.48
N LEU A 272 -12.89 10.53 -3.35
CA LEU A 272 -14.24 10.95 -2.99
C LEU A 272 -14.64 12.30 -3.61
N GLY A 273 -13.66 13.10 -3.89
CA GLY A 273 -13.86 14.43 -4.46
C GLY A 273 -12.55 15.20 -4.64
#